data_d529be47a78a59d5d28d6b7e35bd1e83
#
_entry.id   d529be47a78a59d5d28d6b7e35bd1e83
#
_cell.length_a   1.000
_cell.length_b   1.000
_cell.length_c   1.000
_cell.angle_alpha   90.00
_cell.angle_beta   90.00
_cell.angle_gamma   90.00
#
_symmetry.space_group_name_H-M   'P 1'
#
loop_
_entity.id
_entity.type
_entity.pdbx_description
1 polymer ?
#
loop_
_entity_poly.entity_id
_entity_poly.type
_entity_poly.pdbx_seq_one_letter_code
_entity_poly.pdbx_strand_id
1 'polypeptide(L)'
;MSLHKLTAGTGYTYLTRQVAAHDRTPGPRTSLASYYSEKGETPGRWVGSGVAGIDGLSVGDEVTAQQMRALFGAGLHPLAEQRQERLEGPDLTDRDFKAVTRLGVPFKVYTAEATVFQVEVAKRIEDHAASLGHPRDYPIDAADRARIRSQVAAEMFRAEHGRDPRDARELSGTIARLSRPKTTTVGGYDLTFSPVKSVSTLWAIAPPQVAAQVELAHNEAVADALAFIEKHALYTREGTNGVRQVDVTGLVAAAFTHRDSRAGDPDLHTHVAVANKVQTLSGKWLSIDGRILFKAKVTASETYNTALEKHLRTRLGLVFAERPGTERGKRPVREVVGFDPAL
;
A
#
# COMPACT_ATOMS: atom_id res chain seq x y z
N MET A 1 13.00 -6.39 -0.82
CA MET A 1 11.57 -6.02 -1.02
C MET A 1 10.85 -5.94 0.32
N SER A 2 10.01 -4.93 0.53
CA SER A 2 9.05 -4.86 1.63
C SER A 2 7.63 -5.15 1.14
N LEU A 3 6.71 -5.48 2.06
CA LEU A 3 5.31 -5.74 1.72
C LEU A 3 4.42 -5.19 2.83
N HIS A 4 3.51 -4.29 2.48
CA HIS A 4 2.57 -3.62 3.37
C HIS A 4 1.14 -3.71 2.85
N LYS A 5 0.15 -3.71 3.76
CA LYS A 5 -1.26 -3.63 3.36
C LYS A 5 -1.63 -2.19 3.05
N LEU A 6 -2.33 -1.99 1.94
CA LEU A 6 -3.02 -0.75 1.61
C LEU A 6 -4.47 -0.85 2.10
N THR A 7 -4.90 0.10 2.92
CA THR A 7 -6.30 0.18 3.32
C THR A 7 -7.16 0.73 2.18
N ALA A 8 -8.35 0.19 2.00
CA ALA A 8 -9.33 0.75 1.08
C ALA A 8 -9.69 2.20 1.48
N GLY A 9 -10.23 2.97 0.57
CA GLY A 9 -10.47 4.41 0.75
C GLY A 9 -9.24 5.24 0.39
N THR A 10 -8.36 5.53 1.33
CA THR A 10 -7.23 6.46 1.13
C THR A 10 -5.85 5.82 1.30
N GLY A 11 -5.76 4.53 1.60
CA GLY A 11 -4.49 3.87 1.92
C GLY A 11 -3.44 3.87 0.79
N TYR A 12 -3.85 4.06 -0.45
CA TYR A 12 -2.96 4.14 -1.62
C TYR A 12 -2.45 5.57 -1.89
N THR A 13 -3.03 6.61 -1.25
CA THR A 13 -2.79 8.00 -1.66
C THR A 13 -1.36 8.49 -1.41
N TYR A 14 -0.61 7.83 -0.54
CA TYR A 14 0.79 8.16 -0.34
C TYR A 14 1.64 7.83 -1.58
N LEU A 15 1.31 6.78 -2.32
CA LEU A 15 1.98 6.42 -3.58
C LEU A 15 1.86 7.52 -4.63
N THR A 16 0.77 8.28 -4.56
CA THR A 16 0.49 9.40 -5.46
C THR A 16 0.81 10.76 -4.84
N ARG A 17 1.00 10.85 -3.51
CA ARG A 17 1.26 12.07 -2.76
C ARG A 17 2.72 12.25 -2.32
N GLN A 18 3.53 11.20 -2.26
CA GLN A 18 4.96 11.33 -1.92
C GLN A 18 5.67 12.28 -2.87
N VAL A 19 5.12 12.40 -4.04
CA VAL A 19 5.48 13.35 -5.08
C VAL A 19 4.98 14.77 -4.79
N ALA A 20 3.87 14.95 -4.06
CA ALA A 20 3.27 16.25 -3.77
C ALA A 20 3.78 16.93 -2.48
N ALA A 21 4.54 16.23 -1.63
CA ALA A 21 4.94 16.78 -0.31
C ALA A 21 6.06 17.84 -0.37
N HIS A 22 6.70 18.01 -1.51
CA HIS A 22 7.76 19.02 -1.70
C HIS A 22 7.27 20.32 -2.33
N ASP A 23 5.98 20.43 -2.71
CA ASP A 23 5.45 21.64 -3.33
C ASP A 23 4.39 22.31 -2.44
N ARG A 24 4.80 23.40 -1.76
CA ARG A 24 3.91 24.28 -0.99
C ARG A 24 3.30 25.42 -1.82
N THR A 25 3.17 25.25 -3.13
CA THR A 25 2.55 26.25 -3.98
C THR A 25 1.13 25.81 -4.39
N PRO A 26 0.06 26.52 -4.00
CA PRO A 26 -1.29 26.21 -4.43
C PRO A 26 -1.48 26.64 -5.89
N GLY A 27 -1.39 25.68 -6.81
CA GLY A 27 -1.76 25.83 -8.21
C GLY A 27 -2.92 24.88 -8.60
N PRO A 28 -3.63 25.11 -9.74
CA PRO A 28 -4.65 24.19 -10.19
C PRO A 28 -4.05 22.82 -10.42
N ARG A 29 -4.72 21.77 -9.90
CA ARG A 29 -4.27 20.40 -9.94
C ARG A 29 -4.12 19.91 -11.37
N THR A 30 -2.90 19.87 -11.87
CA THR A 30 -2.50 19.18 -13.09
C THR A 30 -2.71 17.67 -12.97
N SER A 31 -2.84 16.97 -14.09
CA SER A 31 -2.97 15.51 -14.10
C SER A 31 -1.76 14.84 -13.45
N LEU A 32 -1.93 13.63 -12.91
CA LEU A 32 -0.83 12.85 -12.31
C LEU A 32 0.35 12.71 -13.30
N ALA A 33 0.08 12.50 -14.58
CA ALA A 33 1.09 12.38 -15.64
C ALA A 33 1.91 13.66 -15.85
N SER A 34 1.28 14.86 -15.85
CA SER A 34 2.01 16.13 -15.97
C SER A 34 2.90 16.42 -14.75
N TYR A 35 2.46 16.02 -13.56
CA TYR A 35 3.27 16.16 -12.37
C TYR A 35 4.58 15.35 -12.44
N TYR A 36 4.51 14.09 -12.84
CA TYR A 36 5.70 13.24 -12.99
C TYR A 36 6.66 13.76 -14.07
N SER A 37 6.14 14.28 -15.18
CA SER A 37 6.96 14.83 -16.25
C SER A 37 7.67 16.14 -15.86
N GLU A 38 7.02 17.00 -15.08
CA GLU A 38 7.59 18.26 -14.57
C GLU A 38 8.73 18.04 -13.56
N LYS A 39 8.66 16.98 -12.75
CA LYS A 39 9.70 16.62 -11.75
C LYS A 39 10.74 15.65 -12.29
N GLY A 40 10.65 15.21 -13.57
CA GLY A 40 11.53 14.20 -14.13
C GLY A 40 11.24 12.76 -13.66
N GLU A 41 10.12 12.53 -12.97
CA GLU A 41 9.65 11.20 -12.60
C GLU A 41 8.79 10.58 -13.70
N THR A 42 8.83 9.25 -13.80
CA THR A 42 8.04 8.52 -14.80
C THR A 42 6.63 8.30 -14.28
N PRO A 43 5.57 8.53 -15.10
CA PRO A 43 4.21 8.17 -14.72
C PRO A 43 4.10 6.71 -14.31
N GLY A 44 3.22 6.41 -13.34
CA GLY A 44 2.93 5.04 -12.96
C GLY A 44 2.43 4.21 -14.14
N ARG A 45 2.75 2.91 -14.16
CA ARG A 45 2.37 1.99 -15.23
C ARG A 45 1.62 0.78 -14.69
N TRP A 46 0.61 0.32 -15.44
CA TRP A 46 -0.09 -0.92 -15.14
C TRP A 46 0.80 -2.12 -15.46
N VAL A 47 0.90 -3.06 -14.51
CA VAL A 47 1.74 -4.26 -14.59
C VAL A 47 0.99 -5.48 -14.06
N GLY A 48 1.49 -6.67 -14.43
CA GLY A 48 0.93 -7.96 -14.02
C GLY A 48 0.02 -8.57 -15.06
N SER A 49 0.01 -9.89 -15.14
CA SER A 49 -0.72 -10.64 -16.18
C SER A 49 -2.25 -10.57 -16.01
N GLY A 50 -2.73 -10.29 -14.80
CA GLY A 50 -4.17 -10.13 -14.51
C GLY A 50 -4.79 -8.86 -15.10
N VAL A 51 -3.97 -7.88 -15.56
CA VAL A 51 -4.46 -6.67 -16.26
C VAL A 51 -5.23 -7.03 -17.51
N ALA A 52 -4.83 -8.10 -18.23
CA ALA A 52 -5.55 -8.60 -19.40
C ALA A 52 -7.03 -9.00 -19.13
N GLY A 53 -7.38 -9.25 -17.87
CA GLY A 53 -8.77 -9.51 -17.45
C GLY A 53 -9.62 -8.25 -17.24
N ILE A 54 -9.03 -7.05 -17.40
CA ILE A 54 -9.71 -5.77 -17.23
C ILE A 54 -9.94 -5.15 -18.60
N ASP A 55 -11.18 -5.16 -19.04
CA ASP A 55 -11.58 -4.62 -20.33
C ASP A 55 -11.26 -3.11 -20.42
N GLY A 56 -10.55 -2.73 -21.49
CA GLY A 56 -10.13 -1.35 -21.78
C GLY A 56 -8.85 -0.92 -21.06
N LEU A 57 -8.09 -1.86 -20.47
CA LEU A 57 -6.80 -1.60 -19.82
C LEU A 57 -5.73 -2.56 -20.33
N SER A 58 -4.53 -2.06 -20.55
CA SER A 58 -3.38 -2.85 -21.02
C SER A 58 -2.18 -2.71 -20.10
N VAL A 59 -1.33 -3.74 -20.09
CA VAL A 59 -0.02 -3.65 -19.44
C VAL A 59 0.81 -2.55 -20.10
N GLY A 60 1.41 -1.68 -19.29
CA GLY A 60 2.18 -0.54 -19.75
C GLY A 60 1.37 0.76 -19.91
N ASP A 61 0.03 0.72 -19.84
CA ASP A 61 -0.79 1.93 -19.82
C ASP A 61 -0.46 2.79 -18.61
N GLU A 62 -0.60 4.11 -18.76
CA GLU A 62 -0.41 5.06 -17.66
C GLU A 62 -1.50 4.93 -16.59
N VAL A 63 -1.07 5.04 -15.35
CA VAL A 63 -1.96 5.00 -14.19
C VAL A 63 -2.49 6.39 -13.88
N THR A 64 -3.82 6.54 -13.81
CA THR A 64 -4.45 7.80 -13.43
C THR A 64 -4.92 7.81 -11.97
N ALA A 65 -5.06 9.00 -11.37
CA ALA A 65 -5.59 9.16 -10.03
C ALA A 65 -7.03 8.61 -9.89
N GLN A 66 -7.84 8.74 -10.95
CA GLN A 66 -9.20 8.21 -11.01
C GLN A 66 -9.20 6.67 -10.95
N GLN A 67 -8.31 6.04 -11.73
CA GLN A 67 -8.15 4.58 -11.74
C GLN A 67 -7.69 4.05 -10.38
N MET A 68 -6.74 4.72 -9.73
CA MET A 68 -6.29 4.36 -8.38
C MET A 68 -7.43 4.48 -7.35
N ARG A 69 -8.24 5.54 -7.43
CA ARG A 69 -9.41 5.74 -6.58
C ARG A 69 -10.45 4.64 -6.77
N ALA A 70 -10.77 4.32 -8.02
CA ALA A 70 -11.74 3.29 -8.34
C ALA A 70 -11.30 1.92 -7.84
N LEU A 71 -10.08 1.48 -8.18
CA LEU A 71 -9.61 0.13 -7.90
C LEU A 71 -9.17 -0.05 -6.44
N PHE A 72 -8.24 0.79 -5.94
CA PHE A 72 -7.67 0.66 -4.60
C PHE A 72 -8.53 1.31 -3.52
N GLY A 73 -9.23 2.38 -3.86
CA GLY A 73 -10.13 3.06 -2.95
C GLY A 73 -11.45 2.33 -2.76
N ALA A 74 -12.13 2.00 -3.84
CA ALA A 74 -13.50 1.47 -3.82
C ALA A 74 -13.62 -0.01 -4.23
N GLY A 75 -12.60 -0.63 -4.82
CA GLY A 75 -12.64 -2.00 -5.34
C GLY A 75 -13.55 -2.14 -6.56
N LEU A 76 -13.63 -1.08 -7.35
CA LEU A 76 -14.37 -1.00 -8.59
C LEU A 76 -13.45 -1.20 -9.79
N HIS A 77 -14.05 -1.30 -10.98
CA HIS A 77 -13.32 -1.30 -12.24
C HIS A 77 -12.47 -0.03 -12.37
N PRO A 78 -11.19 -0.09 -12.77
CA PRO A 78 -10.35 1.10 -12.89
C PRO A 78 -10.96 2.20 -13.76
N LEU A 79 -11.67 1.82 -14.82
CA LEU A 79 -12.37 2.74 -15.73
C LEU A 79 -13.84 2.99 -15.33
N ALA A 80 -14.18 2.88 -14.05
CA ALA A 80 -15.56 2.98 -13.57
C ALA A 80 -16.23 4.32 -13.95
N GLU A 81 -15.53 5.44 -13.75
CA GLU A 81 -16.07 6.78 -14.09
C GLU A 81 -16.33 6.89 -15.60
N GLN A 82 -15.37 6.52 -16.44
CA GLN A 82 -15.50 6.54 -17.90
C GLN A 82 -16.63 5.61 -18.41
N ARG A 83 -16.82 4.47 -17.75
CA ARG A 83 -17.90 3.54 -18.08
C ARG A 83 -19.27 4.08 -17.70
N GLN A 84 -19.35 4.83 -16.60
CA GLN A 84 -20.57 5.54 -16.20
C GLN A 84 -20.92 6.67 -17.17
N GLU A 85 -19.93 7.46 -17.59
CA GLU A 85 -20.13 8.56 -18.55
C GLU A 85 -20.60 8.08 -19.92
N ARG A 86 -20.27 6.84 -20.30
CA ARG A 86 -20.70 6.21 -21.57
C ARG A 86 -22.09 5.59 -21.52
N LEU A 87 -22.68 5.51 -20.34
CA LEU A 87 -24.06 5.03 -20.22
C LEU A 87 -25.02 6.10 -20.74
N GLU A 88 -25.74 5.77 -21.80
CA GLU A 88 -26.77 6.61 -22.39
C GLU A 88 -28.13 5.91 -22.26
N GLY A 89 -29.16 6.66 -21.96
CA GLY A 89 -30.55 6.17 -21.91
C GLY A 89 -31.44 6.98 -20.98
N PRO A 90 -32.73 7.07 -21.27
CA PRO A 90 -33.67 7.91 -20.49
C PRO A 90 -34.03 7.34 -19.11
N ASP A 91 -33.83 6.03 -18.89
CA ASP A 91 -34.31 5.32 -17.69
C ASP A 91 -33.19 4.56 -16.98
N LEU A 92 -31.96 5.15 -16.89
CA LEU A 92 -30.83 4.53 -16.20
C LEU A 92 -31.09 4.38 -14.71
N THR A 93 -30.89 3.17 -14.20
CA THR A 93 -31.06 2.82 -12.79
C THR A 93 -29.72 2.67 -12.08
N ASP A 94 -29.71 2.77 -10.75
CA ASP A 94 -28.57 2.43 -9.90
C ASP A 94 -27.98 1.04 -10.21
N ARG A 95 -28.81 0.12 -10.68
CA ARG A 95 -28.37 -1.24 -11.06
C ARG A 95 -27.51 -1.20 -12.31
N ASP A 96 -27.84 -0.36 -13.28
CA ASP A 96 -27.09 -0.23 -14.54
C ASP A 96 -25.71 0.40 -14.25
N PHE A 97 -25.67 1.48 -13.47
CA PHE A 97 -24.40 2.07 -13.02
C PHE A 97 -23.53 1.06 -12.25
N LYS A 98 -24.13 0.28 -11.34
CA LYS A 98 -23.41 -0.76 -10.61
C LYS A 98 -22.92 -1.90 -11.53
N ALA A 99 -23.66 -2.25 -12.56
CA ALA A 99 -23.29 -3.33 -13.49
C ALA A 99 -22.00 -2.99 -14.26
N VAL A 100 -21.88 -1.77 -14.79
CA VAL A 100 -20.73 -1.34 -15.61
C VAL A 100 -19.46 -1.01 -14.78
N THR A 101 -19.65 -0.65 -13.51
CA THR A 101 -18.54 -0.26 -12.64
C THR A 101 -17.98 -1.40 -11.80
N ARG A 102 -18.65 -2.54 -11.72
CA ARG A 102 -18.25 -3.65 -10.85
C ARG A 102 -16.97 -4.33 -11.31
N LEU A 103 -16.12 -4.62 -10.32
CA LEU A 103 -15.04 -5.58 -10.40
C LEU A 103 -15.15 -6.53 -9.20
N GLY A 104 -16.07 -7.50 -9.27
CA GLY A 104 -16.46 -8.32 -8.12
C GLY A 104 -17.23 -7.52 -7.05
N VAL A 105 -17.04 -7.86 -5.78
CA VAL A 105 -17.69 -7.16 -4.66
C VAL A 105 -16.91 -5.89 -4.32
N PRO A 106 -17.53 -4.69 -4.36
CA PRO A 106 -16.87 -3.45 -3.94
C PRO A 106 -16.36 -3.51 -2.49
N PHE A 107 -15.36 -2.71 -2.18
CA PHE A 107 -14.85 -2.63 -0.82
C PHE A 107 -15.85 -1.92 0.10
N LYS A 108 -16.04 -2.46 1.29
CA LYS A 108 -16.77 -1.76 2.37
C LYS A 108 -15.78 -0.82 3.05
N VAL A 109 -15.77 0.43 2.61
CA VAL A 109 -14.95 1.48 3.23
C VAL A 109 -15.77 2.05 4.37
N TYR A 110 -15.35 1.80 5.58
CA TYR A 110 -15.83 2.53 6.74
C TYR A 110 -14.97 3.79 6.84
N THR A 111 -15.57 4.96 6.73
CA THR A 111 -14.93 6.21 7.16
C THR A 111 -14.48 5.98 8.59
N ALA A 112 -13.28 6.44 8.93
CA ALA A 112 -12.74 6.35 10.29
C ALA A 112 -13.59 7.25 11.21
N GLU A 113 -14.81 6.81 11.51
CA GLU A 113 -15.58 7.38 12.59
C GLU A 113 -14.84 7.09 13.88
N ALA A 114 -14.78 8.10 14.73
CA ALA A 114 -14.25 7.93 16.08
C ALA A 114 -14.94 6.72 16.73
N THR A 115 -14.19 5.87 17.39
CA THR A 115 -14.80 4.72 18.09
C THR A 115 -15.77 5.24 19.16
N VAL A 116 -16.77 4.42 19.54
CA VAL A 116 -17.70 4.77 20.64
C VAL A 116 -16.93 5.21 21.88
N PHE A 117 -15.79 4.57 22.15
CA PHE A 117 -14.87 4.94 23.22
C PHE A 117 -14.30 6.34 23.03
N GLN A 118 -13.80 6.68 21.84
CA GLN A 118 -13.23 8.01 21.56
C GLN A 118 -14.29 9.11 21.65
N VAL A 119 -15.50 8.86 21.16
CA VAL A 119 -16.63 9.80 21.26
C VAL A 119 -17.01 10.04 22.72
N GLU A 120 -17.12 8.98 23.53
CA GLU A 120 -17.45 9.10 24.94
C GLU A 120 -16.35 9.81 25.74
N VAL A 121 -15.08 9.49 25.45
CA VAL A 121 -13.94 10.21 26.06
C VAL A 121 -13.96 11.70 25.70
N ALA A 122 -14.19 12.06 24.45
CA ALA A 122 -14.26 13.46 24.02
C ALA A 122 -15.39 14.20 24.75
N LYS A 123 -16.59 13.60 24.81
CA LYS A 123 -17.74 14.16 25.53
C LYS A 123 -17.41 14.40 27.01
N ARG A 124 -16.78 13.41 27.70
CA ARG A 124 -16.40 13.56 29.12
C ARG A 124 -15.33 14.62 29.35
N ILE A 125 -14.44 14.83 28.39
CA ILE A 125 -13.45 15.92 28.41
C ILE A 125 -14.17 17.28 28.33
N GLU A 126 -15.10 17.43 27.40
CA GLU A 126 -15.91 18.65 27.27
C GLU A 126 -16.73 18.95 28.53
N ASP A 127 -17.40 17.93 29.10
CA ASP A 127 -18.17 18.09 30.33
C ASP A 127 -17.28 18.42 31.53
N HIS A 128 -16.06 17.87 31.60
CA HIS A 128 -15.08 18.21 32.63
C HIS A 128 -14.62 19.66 32.52
N ALA A 129 -14.26 20.13 31.31
CA ALA A 129 -13.90 21.53 31.06
C ALA A 129 -15.04 22.47 31.48
N ALA A 130 -16.27 22.17 31.11
CA ALA A 130 -17.45 22.93 31.49
C ALA A 130 -17.67 22.97 33.03
N SER A 131 -17.41 21.85 33.75
CA SER A 131 -17.51 21.78 35.21
C SER A 131 -16.50 22.67 35.96
N LEU A 132 -15.40 22.99 35.27
CA LEU A 132 -14.36 23.92 35.77
C LEU A 132 -14.63 25.39 35.36
N GLY A 133 -15.79 25.66 34.70
CA GLY A 133 -16.13 27.01 34.23
C GLY A 133 -15.43 27.44 32.95
N HIS A 134 -14.82 26.50 32.25
CA HIS A 134 -14.16 26.75 30.96
C HIS A 134 -15.07 26.45 29.77
N PRO A 135 -14.79 27.00 28.57
CA PRO A 135 -15.42 26.57 27.33
C PRO A 135 -15.22 25.06 27.09
N ARG A 136 -16.18 24.39 26.42
CA ARG A 136 -16.11 22.94 26.19
C ARG A 136 -14.89 22.46 25.40
N ASP A 137 -14.34 23.30 24.55
CA ASP A 137 -13.15 23.07 23.73
C ASP A 137 -11.84 23.46 24.45
N TYR A 138 -11.92 23.87 25.73
CA TYR A 138 -10.74 24.23 26.52
C TYR A 138 -9.83 23.02 26.72
N PRO A 139 -8.51 23.13 26.45
CA PRO A 139 -7.60 22.01 26.62
C PRO A 139 -7.38 21.70 28.11
N ILE A 140 -7.80 20.53 28.55
CA ILE A 140 -7.53 20.00 29.89
C ILE A 140 -6.11 19.42 29.97
N ASP A 141 -5.59 19.30 31.20
CA ASP A 141 -4.25 18.77 31.40
C ASP A 141 -4.13 17.26 31.02
N ALA A 142 -2.88 16.78 30.94
CA ALA A 142 -2.61 15.42 30.52
C ALA A 142 -3.06 14.38 31.56
N ALA A 143 -3.01 14.70 32.85
CA ALA A 143 -3.39 13.80 33.93
C ALA A 143 -4.91 13.61 33.97
N ASP A 144 -5.70 14.68 33.85
CA ASP A 144 -7.15 14.62 33.77
C ASP A 144 -7.62 13.88 32.52
N ARG A 145 -6.97 14.13 31.38
CA ARG A 145 -7.26 13.38 30.14
C ARG A 145 -7.00 11.88 30.29
N ALA A 146 -5.89 11.50 30.93
CA ALA A 146 -5.55 10.10 31.18
C ALA A 146 -6.54 9.45 32.16
N ARG A 147 -6.93 10.18 33.20
CA ARG A 147 -7.93 9.74 34.21
C ARG A 147 -9.29 9.49 33.56
N ILE A 148 -9.82 10.46 32.80
CA ILE A 148 -11.09 10.34 32.07
C ILE A 148 -11.07 9.14 31.13
N ARG A 149 -9.99 9.00 30.38
CA ARG A 149 -9.83 7.89 29.44
C ARG A 149 -9.84 6.53 30.13
N SER A 150 -9.19 6.43 31.28
CA SER A 150 -9.16 5.21 32.10
C SER A 150 -10.53 4.87 32.70
N GLN A 151 -11.26 5.89 33.17
CA GLN A 151 -12.62 5.72 33.71
C GLN A 151 -13.59 5.19 32.67
N VAL A 152 -13.65 5.82 31.49
CA VAL A 152 -14.50 5.39 30.38
C VAL A 152 -14.16 3.95 29.96
N ALA A 153 -12.86 3.61 29.87
CA ALA A 153 -12.45 2.25 29.54
C ALA A 153 -12.89 1.21 30.58
N ALA A 154 -12.78 1.53 31.86
CA ALA A 154 -13.22 0.66 32.94
C ALA A 154 -14.76 0.46 32.96
N GLU A 155 -15.53 1.52 32.69
CA GLU A 155 -16.98 1.45 32.57
C GLU A 155 -17.41 0.56 31.40
N MET A 156 -16.80 0.76 30.22
CA MET A 156 -17.06 -0.06 29.02
C MET A 156 -16.66 -1.53 29.25
N PHE A 157 -15.53 -1.77 29.91
CA PHE A 157 -15.11 -3.12 30.29
C PHE A 157 -16.12 -3.79 31.22
N ARG A 158 -16.60 -3.06 32.25
CA ARG A 158 -17.62 -3.55 33.17
C ARG A 158 -18.93 -3.88 32.46
N ALA A 159 -19.35 -3.05 31.53
CA ALA A 159 -20.54 -3.29 30.71
C ALA A 159 -20.41 -4.56 29.84
N GLU A 160 -19.19 -4.83 29.31
CA GLU A 160 -18.92 -5.98 28.45
C GLU A 160 -18.74 -7.29 29.23
N HIS A 161 -18.10 -7.23 30.42
CA HIS A 161 -17.66 -8.42 31.16
C HIS A 161 -18.36 -8.63 32.52
N GLY A 162 -19.22 -7.71 32.95
CA GLY A 162 -19.93 -7.79 34.26
C GLY A 162 -19.03 -7.62 35.49
N ARG A 163 -17.76 -7.20 35.32
CA ARG A 163 -16.78 -6.96 36.39
C ARG A 163 -15.83 -5.85 36.07
N ASP A 164 -15.10 -5.35 37.03
CA ASP A 164 -14.01 -4.41 36.82
C ASP A 164 -12.74 -5.08 36.23
N PRO A 165 -11.86 -4.32 35.55
CA PRO A 165 -10.53 -4.78 35.21
C PRO A 165 -9.75 -5.22 36.46
N ARG A 166 -9.06 -6.36 36.40
CA ARG A 166 -8.33 -6.94 37.54
C ARG A 166 -7.13 -6.12 37.97
N ASP A 167 -6.45 -5.51 36.97
CA ASP A 167 -5.23 -4.77 37.18
C ASP A 167 -5.02 -3.69 36.09
N ALA A 168 -3.97 -2.88 36.25
CA ALA A 168 -3.61 -1.83 35.32
C ALA A 168 -3.25 -2.37 33.90
N ARG A 169 -2.77 -3.60 33.80
CA ARG A 169 -2.41 -4.23 32.52
C ARG A 169 -3.67 -4.59 31.73
N GLU A 170 -4.69 -5.17 32.39
CA GLU A 170 -5.98 -5.48 31.75
C GLU A 170 -6.68 -4.20 31.29
N LEU A 171 -6.65 -3.14 32.12
CA LEU A 171 -7.18 -1.84 31.78
C LEU A 171 -6.43 -1.20 30.57
N SER A 172 -5.11 -1.22 30.58
CA SER A 172 -4.29 -0.70 29.48
C SER A 172 -4.54 -1.47 28.17
N GLY A 173 -4.66 -2.80 28.23
CA GLY A 173 -5.06 -3.64 27.11
C GLY A 173 -6.44 -3.28 26.56
N THR A 174 -7.38 -2.99 27.46
CA THR A 174 -8.75 -2.55 27.12
C THR A 174 -8.72 -1.19 26.41
N ILE A 175 -7.98 -0.21 26.94
CA ILE A 175 -7.81 1.11 26.32
C ILE A 175 -7.22 0.95 24.90
N ALA A 176 -6.18 0.14 24.76
CA ALA A 176 -5.56 -0.13 23.46
C ALA A 176 -6.54 -0.77 22.47
N ARG A 177 -7.36 -1.73 22.92
CA ARG A 177 -8.40 -2.39 22.11
C ARG A 177 -9.50 -1.42 21.69
N LEU A 178 -10.06 -0.66 22.61
CA LEU A 178 -11.17 0.26 22.37
C LEU A 178 -10.75 1.48 21.53
N SER A 179 -9.49 1.88 21.61
CA SER A 179 -8.92 2.99 20.83
C SER A 179 -8.56 2.60 19.39
N ARG A 180 -8.54 1.29 19.06
CA ARG A 180 -8.20 0.85 17.70
C ARG A 180 -9.33 1.25 16.74
N PRO A 181 -9.03 1.96 15.66
CA PRO A 181 -10.00 2.17 14.60
C PRO A 181 -10.48 0.81 14.08
N LYS A 182 -11.75 0.71 13.68
CA LYS A 182 -12.26 -0.50 13.03
C LYS A 182 -11.30 -0.87 11.90
N THR A 183 -10.93 -2.16 11.81
CA THR A 183 -10.06 -2.66 10.75
C THR A 183 -10.71 -2.34 9.41
N THR A 184 -10.10 -1.46 8.63
CA THR A 184 -10.60 -1.13 7.30
C THR A 184 -10.31 -2.28 6.34
N THR A 185 -11.14 -2.43 5.33
CA THR A 185 -10.96 -3.42 4.25
C THR A 185 -9.60 -3.20 3.58
N VAL A 186 -8.89 -4.28 3.26
CA VAL A 186 -7.63 -4.22 2.51
C VAL A 186 -7.96 -3.94 1.05
N GLY A 187 -7.54 -2.78 0.55
CA GLY A 187 -7.69 -2.37 -0.85
C GLY A 187 -6.60 -2.94 -1.76
N GLY A 188 -5.44 -3.24 -1.20
CA GLY A 188 -4.29 -3.76 -1.93
C GLY A 188 -3.09 -4.04 -1.05
N TYR A 189 -1.96 -4.27 -1.70
CA TYR A 189 -0.67 -4.51 -1.08
C TYR A 189 0.39 -3.69 -1.79
N ASP A 190 1.22 -2.97 -1.04
CA ASP A 190 2.39 -2.28 -1.56
C ASP A 190 3.62 -3.18 -1.44
N LEU A 191 4.21 -3.52 -2.56
CA LEU A 191 5.48 -4.22 -2.68
C LEU A 191 6.54 -3.19 -3.07
N THR A 192 7.41 -2.82 -2.14
CA THR A 192 8.48 -1.86 -2.41
C THR A 192 9.77 -2.59 -2.72
N PHE A 193 10.30 -2.40 -3.90
CA PHE A 193 11.56 -2.95 -4.37
C PHE A 193 12.64 -1.87 -4.35
N SER A 194 13.66 -2.05 -3.55
CA SER A 194 14.80 -1.14 -3.47
C SER A 194 16.09 -1.91 -3.72
N PRO A 195 16.95 -1.48 -4.62
CA PRO A 195 18.30 -2.00 -4.77
C PRO A 195 19.13 -1.84 -3.49
N VAL A 196 20.23 -2.56 -3.41
CA VAL A 196 21.23 -2.30 -2.36
C VAL A 196 21.87 -0.92 -2.55
N LYS A 197 22.39 -0.34 -1.48
CA LYS A 197 22.83 1.07 -1.46
C LYS A 197 23.89 1.36 -2.54
N SER A 198 24.86 0.48 -2.77
CA SER A 198 25.89 0.66 -3.81
C SER A 198 25.29 0.76 -5.22
N VAL A 199 24.18 0.09 -5.50
CA VAL A 199 23.48 0.17 -6.81
C VAL A 199 22.76 1.52 -6.95
N SER A 200 22.07 1.99 -5.90
CA SER A 200 21.44 3.32 -5.91
C SER A 200 22.47 4.43 -6.02
N THR A 201 23.62 4.29 -5.32
CA THR A 201 24.74 5.24 -5.43
C THR A 201 25.33 5.25 -6.84
N LEU A 202 25.63 4.06 -7.41
CA LEU A 202 26.09 3.94 -8.78
C LEU A 202 25.14 4.65 -9.76
N TRP A 203 23.86 4.35 -9.65
CA TRP A 203 22.84 4.99 -10.48
C TRP A 203 22.88 6.52 -10.38
N ALA A 204 23.03 7.07 -9.19
CA ALA A 204 22.99 8.50 -8.94
C ALA A 204 24.21 9.27 -9.50
N ILE A 205 25.41 8.66 -9.48
CA ILE A 205 26.67 9.33 -9.86
C ILE A 205 27.19 8.92 -11.24
N ALA A 206 26.61 7.89 -11.86
CA ALA A 206 27.07 7.38 -13.15
C ALA A 206 26.64 8.27 -14.33
N PRO A 207 27.34 8.19 -15.46
CA PRO A 207 26.86 8.80 -16.69
C PRO A 207 25.45 8.35 -17.07
N PRO A 208 24.63 9.19 -17.74
CA PRO A 208 23.22 8.90 -18.04
C PRO A 208 22.99 7.54 -18.72
N GLN A 209 23.91 7.09 -19.58
CA GLN A 209 23.81 5.82 -20.28
C GLN A 209 23.92 4.63 -19.30
N VAL A 210 24.80 4.74 -18.30
CA VAL A 210 24.98 3.71 -17.26
C VAL A 210 23.80 3.74 -16.30
N ALA A 211 23.36 4.92 -15.86
CA ALA A 211 22.19 5.09 -15.02
C ALA A 211 20.94 4.46 -15.65
N ALA A 212 20.73 4.67 -16.97
CA ALA A 212 19.63 4.05 -17.71
C ALA A 212 19.73 2.50 -17.73
N GLN A 213 20.93 1.93 -17.82
CA GLN A 213 21.10 0.47 -17.74
C GLN A 213 20.81 -0.08 -16.32
N VAL A 214 21.11 0.69 -15.26
CA VAL A 214 20.75 0.34 -13.89
C VAL A 214 19.24 0.34 -13.72
N GLU A 215 18.53 1.36 -14.22
CA GLU A 215 17.06 1.40 -14.18
C GLU A 215 16.41 0.24 -14.96
N LEU A 216 16.94 -0.09 -16.14
CA LEU A 216 16.46 -1.24 -16.92
C LEU A 216 16.65 -2.55 -16.15
N ALA A 217 17.84 -2.77 -15.56
CA ALA A 217 18.11 -3.96 -14.75
C ALA A 217 17.21 -4.05 -13.51
N HIS A 218 16.93 -2.91 -12.87
CA HIS A 218 15.99 -2.82 -11.75
C HIS A 218 14.56 -3.19 -12.17
N ASN A 219 14.06 -2.64 -13.27
CA ASN A 219 12.73 -2.90 -13.78
C ASN A 219 12.55 -4.37 -14.20
N GLU A 220 13.55 -4.97 -14.84
CA GLU A 220 13.54 -6.40 -15.18
C GLU A 220 13.55 -7.28 -13.93
N ALA A 221 14.33 -6.93 -12.91
CA ALA A 221 14.34 -7.66 -11.64
C ALA A 221 12.99 -7.56 -10.88
N VAL A 222 12.32 -6.42 -10.96
CA VAL A 222 10.95 -6.26 -10.45
C VAL A 222 9.99 -7.17 -11.21
N ALA A 223 10.07 -7.20 -12.54
CA ALA A 223 9.23 -8.08 -13.37
C ALA A 223 9.46 -9.56 -13.05
N ASP A 224 10.72 -10.00 -12.88
CA ASP A 224 11.06 -11.37 -12.49
C ASP A 224 10.46 -11.76 -11.12
N ALA A 225 10.51 -10.84 -10.15
CA ALA A 225 9.92 -11.05 -8.83
C ALA A 225 8.38 -11.10 -8.88
N LEU A 226 7.74 -10.27 -9.70
CA LEU A 226 6.29 -10.30 -9.91
C LEU A 226 5.87 -11.61 -10.58
N ALA A 227 6.59 -12.06 -11.61
CA ALA A 227 6.34 -13.35 -12.26
C ALA A 227 6.47 -14.52 -11.28
N PHE A 228 7.47 -14.48 -10.37
CA PHE A 228 7.58 -15.45 -9.28
C PHE A 228 6.34 -15.44 -8.36
N ILE A 229 5.87 -14.26 -7.97
CA ILE A 229 4.69 -14.13 -7.11
C ILE A 229 3.45 -14.67 -7.83
N GLU A 230 3.23 -14.32 -9.09
CA GLU A 230 2.10 -14.81 -9.89
C GLU A 230 2.08 -16.33 -9.96
N LYS A 231 3.23 -16.94 -10.18
CA LYS A 231 3.36 -18.37 -10.36
C LYS A 231 3.25 -19.19 -9.06
N HIS A 232 3.72 -18.64 -7.93
CA HIS A 232 3.95 -19.43 -6.72
C HIS A 232 3.23 -18.92 -5.46
N ALA A 233 2.70 -17.71 -5.47
CA ALA A 233 2.18 -17.07 -4.26
C ALA A 233 0.86 -16.32 -4.46
N LEU A 234 0.30 -16.35 -5.66
CA LEU A 234 -0.92 -15.63 -5.98
C LEU A 234 -2.10 -16.60 -6.08
N TYR A 235 -2.97 -16.54 -5.07
CA TYR A 235 -4.16 -17.38 -4.96
C TYR A 235 -5.33 -16.58 -4.39
N THR A 236 -6.53 -17.10 -4.61
CA THR A 236 -7.74 -16.67 -3.89
C THR A 236 -8.40 -17.85 -3.20
N ARG A 237 -9.50 -17.58 -2.49
CA ARG A 237 -10.25 -18.61 -1.79
C ARG A 237 -11.73 -18.54 -2.13
N GLU A 238 -12.34 -19.70 -2.32
CA GLU A 238 -13.78 -19.86 -2.58
C GLU A 238 -14.44 -20.80 -1.57
N GLY A 239 -15.79 -20.83 -1.63
CA GLY A 239 -16.65 -21.66 -0.78
C GLY A 239 -16.93 -21.00 0.59
N THR A 240 -17.78 -21.67 1.37
CA THR A 240 -18.14 -21.22 2.72
C THR A 240 -16.89 -21.08 3.58
N ASN A 241 -16.70 -19.93 4.19
CA ASN A 241 -15.50 -19.56 4.99
C ASN A 241 -14.17 -19.63 4.21
N GLY A 242 -14.20 -19.60 2.88
CA GLY A 242 -13.00 -19.62 2.04
C GLY A 242 -12.18 -20.92 2.19
N VAL A 243 -12.82 -22.06 2.26
CA VAL A 243 -12.16 -23.36 2.52
C VAL A 243 -11.31 -23.84 1.34
N ARG A 244 -11.66 -23.46 0.11
CA ARG A 244 -10.96 -23.90 -1.10
C ARG A 244 -10.05 -22.81 -1.63
N GLN A 245 -8.75 -23.10 -1.73
CA GLN A 245 -7.80 -22.29 -2.48
C GLN A 245 -7.95 -22.57 -3.97
N VAL A 246 -7.94 -21.52 -4.79
CA VAL A 246 -8.06 -21.61 -6.25
C VAL A 246 -7.04 -20.73 -6.94
N ASP A 247 -6.64 -21.14 -8.14
CA ASP A 247 -5.73 -20.42 -9.01
C ASP A 247 -6.42 -19.19 -9.63
N VAL A 248 -5.61 -18.23 -10.02
CA VAL A 248 -6.02 -16.95 -10.60
C VAL A 248 -5.24 -16.64 -11.86
N THR A 249 -5.73 -15.70 -12.67
CA THR A 249 -5.14 -15.35 -13.97
C THR A 249 -3.86 -14.53 -13.83
N GLY A 250 -3.69 -13.77 -12.76
CA GLY A 250 -2.49 -12.96 -12.50
C GLY A 250 -2.76 -11.74 -11.61
N LEU A 251 -1.71 -10.97 -11.36
CA LEU A 251 -1.76 -9.70 -10.62
C LEU A 251 -2.38 -8.60 -11.47
N VAL A 252 -3.15 -7.73 -10.82
CA VAL A 252 -3.48 -6.39 -11.31
C VAL A 252 -2.73 -5.41 -10.41
N ALA A 253 -1.74 -4.71 -10.96
CA ALA A 253 -0.91 -3.83 -10.16
C ALA A 253 -0.50 -2.56 -10.90
N ALA A 254 -0.22 -1.50 -10.12
CA ALA A 254 0.32 -0.23 -10.59
C ALA A 254 1.74 -0.05 -10.05
N ALA A 255 2.72 0.12 -10.93
CA ALA A 255 4.13 0.33 -10.58
C ALA A 255 4.50 1.82 -10.66
N PHE A 256 5.14 2.33 -9.62
CA PHE A 256 5.61 3.71 -9.49
C PHE A 256 7.10 3.69 -9.13
N THR A 257 7.95 4.15 -10.02
CA THR A 257 9.40 4.23 -9.77
C THR A 257 9.73 5.61 -9.26
N HIS A 258 10.31 5.66 -8.06
CA HIS A 258 10.78 6.86 -7.40
C HIS A 258 12.32 6.88 -7.40
N ARG A 259 12.88 8.09 -7.42
CA ARG A 259 14.32 8.33 -7.49
C ARG A 259 14.90 8.95 -6.24
N ASP A 260 14.04 9.48 -5.36
CA ASP A 260 14.44 10.21 -4.17
C ASP A 260 13.89 9.54 -2.91
N SER A 261 14.68 9.57 -1.84
CA SER A 261 14.21 9.25 -0.49
C SER A 261 13.34 10.40 0.07
N ARG A 262 12.67 10.18 1.21
CA ARG A 262 11.94 11.24 1.92
C ARG A 262 12.83 12.39 2.39
N ALA A 263 14.13 12.16 2.52
CA ALA A 263 15.13 13.17 2.88
C ALA A 263 15.68 13.91 1.65
N GLY A 264 15.31 13.50 0.43
CA GLY A 264 15.82 14.06 -0.82
C GLY A 264 17.13 13.45 -1.29
N ASP A 265 17.60 12.37 -0.64
CA ASP A 265 18.77 11.64 -1.11
C ASP A 265 18.42 10.74 -2.32
N PRO A 266 19.35 10.52 -3.26
CA PRO A 266 19.15 9.58 -4.34
C PRO A 266 18.86 8.16 -3.81
N ASP A 267 17.67 7.63 -4.15
CA ASP A 267 17.20 6.32 -3.71
C ASP A 267 16.26 5.71 -4.77
N LEU A 268 16.87 4.97 -5.69
CA LEU A 268 16.10 4.28 -6.73
C LEU A 268 15.24 3.19 -6.08
N HIS A 269 13.93 3.30 -6.20
CA HIS A 269 13.01 2.27 -5.72
C HIS A 269 11.69 2.26 -6.50
N THR A 270 11.04 1.10 -6.54
CA THR A 270 9.76 0.94 -7.20
C THR A 270 8.72 0.42 -6.22
N HIS A 271 7.63 1.17 -6.06
CA HIS A 271 6.42 0.72 -5.41
C HIS A 271 5.52 0.01 -6.42
N VAL A 272 5.15 -1.23 -6.13
CA VAL A 272 4.16 -1.98 -6.90
C VAL A 272 2.91 -2.14 -6.05
N ALA A 273 1.92 -1.29 -6.31
CA ALA A 273 0.61 -1.37 -5.67
C ALA A 273 -0.18 -2.52 -6.32
N VAL A 274 -0.28 -3.65 -5.65
CA VAL A 274 -1.05 -4.82 -6.09
C VAL A 274 -2.48 -4.67 -5.58
N ALA A 275 -3.46 -4.65 -6.49
CA ALA A 275 -4.87 -4.58 -6.10
C ALA A 275 -5.31 -5.85 -5.36
N ASN A 276 -6.12 -5.69 -4.30
CA ASN A 276 -6.73 -6.84 -3.64
C ASN A 276 -7.94 -7.36 -4.45
N LYS A 277 -7.71 -7.55 -5.75
CA LYS A 277 -8.65 -8.05 -6.75
C LYS A 277 -7.90 -8.95 -7.71
N VAL A 278 -8.32 -10.20 -7.79
CA VAL A 278 -7.80 -11.20 -8.74
C VAL A 278 -8.93 -11.92 -9.41
N GLN A 279 -8.74 -12.29 -10.67
CA GLN A 279 -9.73 -13.03 -11.43
C GLN A 279 -9.40 -14.53 -11.37
N THR A 280 -10.39 -15.35 -11.00
CA THR A 280 -10.27 -16.80 -11.08
C THR A 280 -10.29 -17.26 -12.55
N LEU A 281 -9.84 -18.49 -12.83
CA LEU A 281 -9.93 -19.09 -14.17
C LEU A 281 -11.37 -19.20 -14.67
N SER A 282 -12.38 -19.16 -13.77
CA SER A 282 -13.81 -19.12 -14.11
C SER A 282 -14.37 -17.71 -14.33
N GLY A 283 -13.51 -16.68 -14.32
CA GLY A 283 -13.90 -15.28 -14.58
C GLY A 283 -14.41 -14.49 -13.36
N LYS A 284 -14.46 -15.07 -12.16
CA LYS A 284 -14.91 -14.36 -10.95
C LYS A 284 -13.81 -13.48 -10.38
N TRP A 285 -14.17 -12.26 -9.96
CA TRP A 285 -13.27 -11.35 -9.25
C TRP A 285 -13.41 -11.51 -7.74
N LEU A 286 -12.31 -11.87 -7.07
CA LEU A 286 -12.22 -12.14 -5.63
C LEU A 286 -11.01 -11.44 -5.02
N SER A 287 -10.89 -11.49 -3.69
CA SER A 287 -9.74 -10.96 -2.96
C SER A 287 -8.57 -11.95 -2.96
N ILE A 288 -7.33 -11.44 -2.91
CA ILE A 288 -6.12 -12.25 -2.78
C ILE A 288 -6.10 -13.00 -1.43
N ASP A 289 -5.61 -14.24 -1.41
CA ASP A 289 -5.20 -14.88 -0.15
C ASP A 289 -3.89 -14.26 0.35
N GLY A 290 -4.01 -13.15 1.05
CA GLY A 290 -2.87 -12.39 1.54
C GLY A 290 -1.94 -13.18 2.46
N ARG A 291 -2.41 -14.28 3.08
CA ARG A 291 -1.55 -15.12 3.95
C ARG A 291 -0.43 -15.78 3.16
N ILE A 292 -0.74 -16.27 1.95
CA ILE A 292 0.25 -16.91 1.08
C ILE A 292 1.21 -15.85 0.54
N LEU A 293 0.67 -14.71 0.09
CA LEU A 293 1.49 -13.59 -0.37
C LEU A 293 2.49 -13.14 0.71
N PHE A 294 2.05 -12.99 1.97
CA PHE A 294 2.94 -12.63 3.08
C PHE A 294 4.00 -13.70 3.38
N LYS A 295 3.66 -14.99 3.28
CA LYS A 295 4.62 -16.08 3.46
C LYS A 295 5.72 -16.08 2.39
N ALA A 296 5.38 -15.70 1.16
CA ALA A 296 6.31 -15.64 0.03
C ALA A 296 7.22 -14.40 0.04
N LYS A 297 6.99 -13.42 0.93
CA LYS A 297 7.70 -12.13 0.96
C LYS A 297 9.23 -12.28 0.90
N VAL A 298 9.80 -13.17 1.71
CA VAL A 298 11.27 -13.37 1.77
C VAL A 298 11.76 -13.95 0.45
N THR A 299 11.13 -15.01 -0.05
CA THR A 299 11.52 -15.64 -1.32
C THR A 299 11.41 -14.67 -2.50
N ALA A 300 10.32 -13.90 -2.58
CA ALA A 300 10.16 -12.89 -3.63
C ALA A 300 11.23 -11.78 -3.53
N SER A 301 11.60 -11.36 -2.30
CA SER A 301 12.70 -10.41 -2.08
C SER A 301 14.03 -10.96 -2.59
N GLU A 302 14.30 -12.25 -2.34
CA GLU A 302 15.53 -12.89 -2.78
C GLU A 302 15.54 -13.16 -4.30
N THR A 303 14.37 -13.44 -4.89
CA THR A 303 14.23 -13.52 -6.35
C THR A 303 14.59 -12.18 -7.00
N TYR A 304 14.06 -11.07 -6.47
CA TYR A 304 14.43 -9.73 -6.93
C TYR A 304 15.93 -9.45 -6.81
N ASN A 305 16.53 -9.70 -5.63
CA ASN A 305 17.95 -9.44 -5.41
C ASN A 305 18.85 -10.24 -6.38
N THR A 306 18.55 -11.53 -6.56
CA THR A 306 19.31 -12.42 -7.46
C THR A 306 19.15 -12.01 -8.92
N ALA A 307 17.92 -11.64 -9.33
CA ALA A 307 17.64 -11.15 -10.67
C ALA A 307 18.36 -9.82 -10.95
N LEU A 308 18.34 -8.88 -10.01
CA LEU A 308 19.04 -7.61 -10.11
C LEU A 308 20.56 -7.80 -10.31
N GLU A 309 21.21 -8.63 -9.50
CA GLU A 309 22.63 -8.97 -9.70
C GLU A 309 22.87 -9.56 -11.08
N LYS A 310 22.04 -10.51 -11.52
CA LYS A 310 22.15 -11.14 -12.85
C LYS A 310 22.07 -10.10 -13.95
N HIS A 311 21.05 -9.23 -13.93
CA HIS A 311 20.85 -8.22 -14.96
C HIS A 311 21.97 -7.18 -14.98
N LEU A 312 22.43 -6.71 -13.81
CA LEU A 312 23.55 -5.76 -13.71
C LEU A 312 24.88 -6.36 -14.17
N ARG A 313 25.13 -7.62 -13.85
CA ARG A 313 26.31 -8.33 -14.36
C ARG A 313 26.29 -8.47 -15.88
N THR A 314 25.14 -8.83 -16.43
CA THR A 314 24.97 -9.01 -17.89
C THR A 314 25.09 -7.70 -18.65
N ARG A 315 24.51 -6.61 -18.14
CA ARG A 315 24.44 -5.32 -18.83
C ARG A 315 25.70 -4.46 -18.66
N LEU A 316 26.29 -4.50 -17.46
CA LEU A 316 27.36 -3.57 -17.05
C LEU A 316 28.65 -4.29 -16.59
N GLY A 317 28.68 -5.62 -16.57
CA GLY A 317 29.83 -6.37 -16.10
C GLY A 317 30.12 -6.21 -14.59
N LEU A 318 29.15 -5.76 -13.79
CA LEU A 318 29.36 -5.48 -12.38
C LEU A 318 29.66 -6.77 -11.59
N VAL A 319 30.53 -6.64 -10.59
CA VAL A 319 30.89 -7.71 -9.67
C VAL A 319 30.28 -7.39 -8.30
N PHE A 320 29.72 -8.40 -7.65
CA PHE A 320 29.12 -8.28 -6.31
C PHE A 320 29.88 -9.12 -5.30
N ALA A 321 30.07 -8.57 -4.11
CA ALA A 321 30.65 -9.25 -2.96
C ALA A 321 29.79 -9.09 -1.72
N GLU A 322 29.94 -10.01 -0.79
CA GLU A 322 29.23 -9.94 0.49
C GLU A 322 29.76 -8.80 1.35
N ARG A 323 28.83 -8.03 1.94
CA ARG A 323 29.18 -6.99 2.92
C ARG A 323 29.76 -7.65 4.17
N PRO A 324 30.95 -7.23 4.65
CA PRO A 324 31.51 -7.75 5.89
C PRO A 324 30.61 -7.46 7.10
N GLY A 325 30.71 -8.29 8.14
CA GLY A 325 30.00 -8.08 9.39
C GLY A 325 28.55 -8.58 9.44
N THR A 326 28.13 -9.43 8.49
CA THR A 326 26.81 -10.07 8.56
C THR A 326 26.66 -10.94 9.81
N GLU A 327 25.59 -10.71 10.58
CA GLU A 327 25.29 -11.52 11.75
C GLU A 327 25.05 -13.00 11.39
N ARG A 328 25.52 -13.89 12.26
CA ARG A 328 25.36 -15.34 12.08
C ARG A 328 23.88 -15.71 11.91
N GLY A 329 23.55 -16.42 10.85
CA GLY A 329 22.18 -16.85 10.53
C GLY A 329 21.36 -15.84 9.72
N LYS A 330 21.91 -14.67 9.42
CA LYS A 330 21.32 -13.75 8.43
C LYS A 330 21.97 -13.93 7.06
N ARG A 331 21.22 -13.75 6.00
CA ARG A 331 21.75 -13.72 4.65
C ARG A 331 22.65 -12.49 4.49
N PRO A 332 23.86 -12.62 3.93
CA PRO A 332 24.71 -11.48 3.63
C PRO A 332 24.04 -10.54 2.59
N VAL A 333 24.16 -9.25 2.81
CA VAL A 333 23.84 -8.24 1.80
C VAL A 333 25.01 -8.22 0.82
N ARG A 334 24.71 -8.28 -0.47
CA ARG A 334 25.73 -8.24 -1.53
C ARG A 334 25.76 -6.87 -2.16
N GLU A 335 26.92 -6.25 -2.19
CA GLU A 335 27.14 -4.90 -2.72
C GLU A 335 28.02 -4.95 -3.97
N VAL A 336 27.93 -3.92 -4.81
CA VAL A 336 28.83 -3.75 -5.95
C VAL A 336 30.25 -3.53 -5.45
N VAL A 337 31.20 -4.28 -6.01
CA VAL A 337 32.62 -4.14 -5.67
C VAL A 337 33.17 -2.80 -6.15
N GLY A 338 33.96 -2.13 -5.32
CA GLY A 338 34.57 -0.83 -5.64
C GLY A 338 33.84 0.38 -5.05
N PHE A 339 32.75 0.16 -4.31
CA PHE A 339 32.10 1.21 -3.52
C PHE A 339 32.54 1.14 -2.05
N ASP A 340 32.82 2.28 -1.45
CA ASP A 340 33.09 2.39 -0.03
C ASP A 340 31.79 2.13 0.76
N PRO A 341 31.76 1.15 1.68
CA PRO A 341 30.59 0.89 2.50
C PRO A 341 30.18 2.06 3.41
N ALA A 342 31.00 3.09 3.57
CA ALA A 342 30.70 4.30 4.33
C ALA A 342 29.93 5.36 3.51
N LEU A 343 29.81 5.18 2.19
CA LEU A 343 28.99 6.00 1.28
C LEU A 343 27.54 5.48 1.27
#